data_a8cbdd790ca010755e2602c2594f4531
#
_entry.id   a8cbdd790ca010755e2602c2594f4531
#
_cell.length_a   1.000
_cell.length_b   1.000
_cell.length_c   1.000
_cell.angle_alpha   90.00
_cell.angle_beta   90.00
_cell.angle_gamma   90.00
#
_symmetry.space_group_name_H-M   'P 1'
#
loop_
_entity.id
_entity.type
_entity.pdbx_description
1 polymer ?
#
loop_
_entity_poly.entity_id
_entity_poly.type
_entity_poly.pdbx_seq_one_letter_code
_entity_poly.pdbx_strand_id
1 'polypeptide(L)'
;GETIENGTLLIRDGKVVAAGSQVKIPENSVVRSLPGQHVYASFIDLYTSFGIDEIDPKTTRGRSTQYKANQEGGYWNDHILGDYQAISDYSYNEKEAKIYREAGFGIVNTHREDGIHRGTGVLVALTDEKSENDRILLSQSAAYYSFSKSKQSNQSYPSSVMGAMALHRQVYHDANWYRTGNSPTKDLDLEAVLNQRSLPKIFEANNFE
;
A
#
# COMPACT_ATOMS: atom_id res chain seq x y z
N GLY A 1 4.58 -6.15 -26.84
CA GLY A 1 5.95 -6.54 -27.17
C GLY A 1 5.93 -7.67 -28.19
N GLU A 2 7.05 -7.92 -28.86
CA GLU A 2 7.16 -9.05 -29.80
C GLU A 2 7.27 -10.35 -29.00
N THR A 3 6.65 -11.43 -29.55
CA THR A 3 6.78 -12.78 -29.00
C THR A 3 8.13 -13.36 -29.43
N ILE A 4 8.89 -13.86 -28.47
CA ILE A 4 10.18 -14.54 -28.74
C ILE A 4 9.93 -16.05 -28.69
N GLU A 5 9.92 -16.72 -29.83
CA GLU A 5 9.77 -18.17 -29.90
C GLU A 5 11.09 -18.86 -29.56
N ASN A 6 11.02 -19.95 -28.79
CA ASN A 6 12.17 -20.71 -28.28
C ASN A 6 13.22 -19.79 -27.60
N GLY A 7 12.72 -18.78 -26.86
CA GLY A 7 13.55 -17.77 -26.25
C GLY A 7 14.25 -18.25 -24.97
N THR A 8 15.35 -17.59 -24.67
CA THR A 8 16.05 -17.69 -23.38
C THR A 8 15.88 -16.40 -22.60
N LEU A 9 15.48 -16.51 -21.33
CA LEU A 9 15.42 -15.40 -20.39
C LEU A 9 16.58 -15.54 -19.40
N LEU A 10 17.48 -14.58 -19.37
CA LEU A 10 18.59 -14.52 -18.42
C LEU A 10 18.25 -13.55 -17.29
N ILE A 11 18.28 -14.08 -16.06
CA ILE A 11 18.02 -13.32 -14.84
C ILE A 11 19.28 -13.33 -13.97
N ARG A 12 19.64 -12.18 -13.41
CA ARG A 12 20.72 -12.03 -12.44
C ARG A 12 20.30 -11.04 -11.37
N ASP A 13 20.48 -11.38 -10.10
CA ASP A 13 20.17 -10.54 -8.95
C ASP A 13 18.72 -10.00 -8.98
N GLY A 14 17.76 -10.88 -9.34
CA GLY A 14 16.35 -10.52 -9.45
C GLY A 14 15.97 -9.64 -10.63
N LYS A 15 16.90 -9.35 -11.56
CA LYS A 15 16.67 -8.51 -12.74
C LYS A 15 16.84 -9.28 -14.05
N VAL A 16 15.99 -8.98 -15.03
CA VAL A 16 16.15 -9.48 -16.38
C VAL A 16 17.35 -8.77 -17.02
N VAL A 17 18.38 -9.54 -17.37
CA VAL A 17 19.60 -9.07 -18.03
C VAL A 17 19.49 -9.15 -19.53
N ALA A 18 18.90 -10.24 -20.04
CA ALA A 18 18.67 -10.43 -21.46
C ALA A 18 17.48 -11.35 -21.72
N ALA A 19 16.77 -11.11 -22.82
CA ALA A 19 15.74 -11.99 -23.36
C ALA A 19 15.88 -12.07 -24.88
N GLY A 20 15.83 -13.27 -25.44
CA GLY A 20 15.97 -13.46 -26.89
C GLY A 20 16.17 -14.92 -27.29
N SER A 21 16.17 -15.17 -28.59
CA SER A 21 16.43 -16.52 -29.17
C SER A 21 17.91 -16.90 -29.18
N GLN A 22 18.83 -15.93 -29.05
CA GLN A 22 20.29 -16.13 -29.10
C GLN A 22 21.02 -15.58 -27.89
N VAL A 23 20.43 -15.70 -26.69
CA VAL A 23 21.05 -15.24 -25.44
C VAL A 23 22.19 -16.21 -25.07
N LYS A 24 23.41 -15.69 -24.91
CA LYS A 24 24.55 -16.48 -24.41
C LYS A 24 24.34 -16.76 -22.92
N ILE A 25 24.28 -18.06 -22.59
CA ILE A 25 24.15 -18.49 -21.20
C ILE A 25 25.54 -18.48 -20.57
N PRO A 26 25.79 -17.73 -19.48
CA PRO A 26 27.06 -17.71 -18.78
C PRO A 26 27.40 -19.08 -18.16
N GLU A 27 28.69 -19.38 -18.04
CA GLU A 27 29.15 -20.52 -17.27
C GLU A 27 28.67 -20.42 -15.81
N ASN A 28 28.32 -21.53 -15.20
CA ASN A 28 27.76 -21.62 -13.84
C ASN A 28 26.33 -21.07 -13.67
N SER A 29 25.59 -20.86 -14.75
CA SER A 29 24.16 -20.53 -14.66
C SER A 29 23.32 -21.78 -14.32
N VAL A 30 22.31 -21.61 -13.48
CA VAL A 30 21.25 -22.63 -13.29
C VAL A 30 20.26 -22.50 -14.45
N VAL A 31 20.17 -23.54 -15.28
CA VAL A 31 19.26 -23.56 -16.43
C VAL A 31 17.99 -24.32 -16.07
N ARG A 32 16.83 -23.67 -16.20
CA ARG A 32 15.51 -24.33 -16.12
C ARG A 32 14.92 -24.43 -17.54
N SER A 33 14.69 -25.64 -18.02
CA SER A 33 14.01 -25.86 -19.31
C SER A 33 12.51 -25.92 -19.11
N LEU A 34 11.76 -25.14 -19.90
CA LEU A 34 10.30 -25.03 -19.85
C LEU A 34 9.67 -25.31 -21.22
N PRO A 35 9.78 -26.54 -21.73
CA PRO A 35 9.30 -26.87 -23.09
C PRO A 35 7.78 -26.72 -23.16
N GLY A 36 7.31 -26.03 -24.21
CA GLY A 36 5.88 -25.80 -24.45
C GLY A 36 5.21 -24.83 -23.49
N GLN A 37 5.98 -24.10 -22.64
CA GLN A 37 5.45 -23.12 -21.73
C GLN A 37 5.75 -21.71 -22.24
N HIS A 38 4.90 -20.76 -21.80
CA HIS A 38 5.07 -19.34 -22.07
C HIS A 38 5.47 -18.63 -20.79
N VAL A 39 6.41 -17.69 -20.90
CA VAL A 39 6.88 -16.87 -19.76
C VAL A 39 6.42 -15.43 -19.99
N TYR A 40 5.70 -14.89 -19.02
CA TYR A 40 5.24 -13.51 -18.99
C TYR A 40 5.71 -12.83 -17.70
N ALA A 41 5.82 -11.50 -17.71
CA ALA A 41 5.89 -10.76 -16.46
C ALA A 41 4.59 -10.95 -15.67
N SER A 42 4.70 -11.16 -14.36
CA SER A 42 3.52 -11.22 -13.50
C SER A 42 2.79 -9.89 -13.44
N PHE A 43 1.50 -9.94 -13.12
CA PHE A 43 0.75 -8.75 -12.76
C PHE A 43 1.18 -8.24 -11.38
N ILE A 44 0.99 -6.95 -11.17
CA ILE A 44 1.18 -6.27 -9.89
C ILE A 44 -0.18 -5.71 -9.49
N ASP A 45 -0.72 -6.14 -8.35
CA ASP A 45 -1.91 -5.51 -7.78
C ASP A 45 -1.48 -4.31 -6.94
N LEU A 46 -1.98 -3.13 -7.29
CA LEU A 46 -1.62 -1.89 -6.60
C LEU A 46 -2.57 -1.53 -5.45
N TYR A 47 -3.67 -2.25 -5.31
CA TYR A 47 -4.72 -1.92 -4.36
C TYR A 47 -5.36 -3.19 -3.79
N THR A 48 -4.87 -3.65 -2.65
CA THR A 48 -5.37 -4.83 -1.95
C THR A 48 -5.17 -4.69 -0.44
N SER A 49 -5.91 -5.46 0.34
CA SER A 49 -5.71 -5.66 1.78
C SER A 49 -5.06 -7.01 2.11
N PHE A 50 -4.36 -7.63 1.16
CA PHE A 50 -3.70 -8.92 1.35
C PHE A 50 -2.84 -8.96 2.62
N GLY A 51 -3.09 -9.94 3.48
CA GLY A 51 -2.34 -10.13 4.72
C GLY A 51 -2.53 -9.05 5.78
N ILE A 52 -3.58 -8.22 5.65
CA ILE A 52 -4.01 -7.24 6.65
C ILE A 52 -5.44 -7.57 7.06
N ASP A 53 -5.67 -7.70 8.34
CA ASP A 53 -6.99 -8.02 8.87
C ASP A 53 -8.02 -6.93 8.55
N GLU A 54 -9.23 -7.36 8.24
CA GLU A 54 -10.34 -6.45 8.04
C GLU A 54 -10.67 -5.71 9.34
N ILE A 55 -10.96 -4.42 9.23
CA ILE A 55 -11.30 -3.58 10.38
C ILE A 55 -12.78 -3.72 10.69
N ASP A 56 -13.07 -4.27 11.85
CA ASP A 56 -14.42 -4.31 12.39
C ASP A 56 -14.92 -2.91 12.76
N PRO A 57 -16.17 -2.57 12.46
CA PRO A 57 -16.76 -1.33 12.90
C PRO A 57 -16.75 -1.21 14.42
N LYS A 58 -16.45 -0.03 14.94
CA LYS A 58 -16.52 0.25 16.37
C LYS A 58 -17.93 0.03 16.90
N THR A 59 -18.11 -0.95 17.76
CA THR A 59 -19.41 -1.34 18.30
C THR A 59 -19.89 -0.43 19.43
N THR A 60 -19.02 0.37 20.00
CA THR A 60 -19.35 1.29 21.11
C THR A 60 -20.26 2.40 20.62
N ARG A 61 -21.53 2.39 21.07
CA ARG A 61 -22.47 3.50 20.88
C ARG A 61 -22.03 4.66 21.79
N GLY A 62 -21.52 5.72 21.19
CA GLY A 62 -21.14 6.93 21.90
C GLY A 62 -20.78 8.03 20.91
N ARG A 63 -20.87 9.31 21.32
CA ARG A 63 -20.35 10.42 20.52
C ARG A 63 -18.84 10.48 20.69
N SER A 64 -18.12 10.36 19.60
CA SER A 64 -16.71 10.75 19.56
C SER A 64 -16.61 12.26 19.73
N THR A 65 -15.52 12.71 20.34
CA THR A 65 -15.17 14.13 20.41
C THR A 65 -14.99 14.65 18.98
N GLN A 66 -15.69 15.73 18.59
CA GLN A 66 -15.78 16.14 17.19
C GLN A 66 -14.54 16.87 16.67
N TYR A 67 -13.79 17.55 17.54
CA TYR A 67 -12.66 18.40 17.17
C TYR A 67 -11.42 18.10 18.02
N LYS A 68 -11.29 16.86 18.47
CA LYS A 68 -10.15 16.38 19.24
C LYS A 68 -9.90 14.93 18.87
N ALA A 69 -8.65 14.58 18.62
CA ALA A 69 -8.25 13.19 18.41
C ALA A 69 -8.68 12.30 19.58
N ASN A 70 -9.11 11.07 19.26
CA ASN A 70 -9.33 10.04 20.29
C ASN A 70 -8.00 9.45 20.77
N GLN A 71 -6.95 9.55 19.95
CA GLN A 71 -5.60 9.10 20.25
C GLN A 71 -4.69 10.28 20.57
N GLU A 72 -3.88 10.17 21.61
CA GLU A 72 -2.88 11.20 21.95
C GLU A 72 -1.83 11.30 20.83
N GLY A 73 -1.53 12.53 20.43
CA GLY A 73 -0.60 12.78 19.32
C GLY A 73 -1.17 12.58 17.93
N GLY A 74 -2.44 12.19 17.80
CA GLY A 74 -3.13 12.09 16.52
C GLY A 74 -3.73 13.42 16.06
N TYR A 75 -4.02 13.52 14.75
CA TYR A 75 -4.72 14.65 14.17
C TYR A 75 -6.15 14.77 14.74
N TRP A 76 -6.68 15.99 14.85
CA TRP A 76 -7.99 16.25 15.48
C TRP A 76 -9.16 15.48 14.86
N ASN A 77 -9.01 14.99 13.62
CA ASN A 77 -10.01 14.20 12.92
C ASN A 77 -9.54 12.74 12.79
N ASP A 78 -10.23 11.82 13.47
CA ASP A 78 -9.89 10.40 13.56
C ASP A 78 -10.02 9.62 12.24
N HIS A 79 -10.49 10.24 11.16
CA HIS A 79 -10.51 9.64 9.83
C HIS A 79 -9.20 9.86 9.07
N ILE A 80 -8.28 10.60 9.69
CA ILE A 80 -6.90 10.80 9.22
C ILE A 80 -6.00 9.86 10.01
N LEU A 81 -5.50 8.84 9.35
CA LEU A 81 -4.62 7.80 9.89
C LEU A 81 -3.27 7.90 9.17
N GLY A 82 -2.69 9.11 9.14
CA GLY A 82 -1.49 9.40 8.38
C GLY A 82 -0.27 8.65 8.87
N ASP A 83 -0.17 8.42 10.17
CA ASP A 83 0.95 7.72 10.83
C ASP A 83 0.88 6.19 10.69
N TYR A 84 -0.26 5.64 10.25
CA TYR A 84 -0.40 4.20 10.07
C TYR A 84 0.54 3.65 9.00
N GLN A 85 1.14 2.52 9.27
CA GLN A 85 2.03 1.79 8.36
C GLN A 85 1.56 0.35 8.22
N ALA A 86 1.17 -0.05 7.01
CA ALA A 86 0.66 -1.39 6.74
C ALA A 86 1.62 -2.52 7.13
N ILE A 87 2.93 -2.23 7.11
CA ILE A 87 3.97 -3.19 7.52
C ILE A 87 3.82 -3.66 8.97
N SER A 88 3.22 -2.85 9.85
CA SER A 88 3.06 -3.19 11.27
C SER A 88 2.03 -4.30 11.51
N ASP A 89 1.02 -4.38 10.65
CA ASP A 89 -0.10 -5.34 10.78
C ASP A 89 -0.03 -6.44 9.72
N TYR A 90 0.93 -6.32 8.78
CA TYR A 90 1.08 -7.27 7.69
C TYR A 90 1.49 -8.65 8.21
N SER A 91 0.79 -9.68 7.73
CA SER A 91 1.09 -11.08 7.97
C SER A 91 0.85 -11.88 6.67
N TYR A 92 1.84 -12.64 6.25
CA TYR A 92 1.72 -13.40 4.99
C TYR A 92 0.72 -14.55 5.11
N ASN A 93 -0.24 -14.59 4.19
CA ASN A 93 -1.23 -15.66 4.08
C ASN A 93 -0.96 -16.51 2.83
N GLU A 94 -0.40 -17.72 3.02
CA GLU A 94 -0.03 -18.63 1.92
C GLU A 94 -1.24 -19.08 1.08
N LYS A 95 -2.40 -19.30 1.71
CA LYS A 95 -3.60 -19.74 0.98
C LYS A 95 -4.11 -18.66 0.04
N GLU A 96 -4.14 -17.44 0.53
CA GLU A 96 -4.55 -16.28 -0.24
C GLU A 96 -3.51 -15.95 -1.32
N ALA A 97 -2.21 -15.97 -0.98
CA ALA A 97 -1.12 -15.77 -1.93
C ALA A 97 -1.17 -16.76 -3.11
N LYS A 98 -1.55 -18.00 -2.84
CA LYS A 98 -1.74 -19.02 -3.90
C LYS A 98 -2.84 -18.60 -4.87
N ILE A 99 -3.97 -18.06 -4.39
CA ILE A 99 -5.07 -17.61 -5.25
C ILE A 99 -4.59 -16.47 -6.17
N TYR A 100 -3.86 -15.49 -5.61
CA TYR A 100 -3.27 -14.41 -6.41
C TYR A 100 -2.28 -14.93 -7.46
N ARG A 101 -1.39 -15.87 -7.10
CA ARG A 101 -0.43 -16.47 -8.04
C ARG A 101 -1.13 -17.23 -9.16
N GLU A 102 -2.17 -18.00 -8.86
CA GLU A 102 -2.98 -18.70 -9.86
C GLU A 102 -3.71 -17.75 -10.81
N ALA A 103 -4.04 -16.54 -10.35
CA ALA A 103 -4.57 -15.47 -11.19
C ALA A 103 -3.50 -14.69 -11.96
N GLY A 104 -2.21 -14.99 -11.77
CA GLY A 104 -1.08 -14.39 -12.49
C GLY A 104 -0.44 -13.19 -11.77
N PHE A 105 -0.81 -12.88 -10.53
CA PHE A 105 -0.17 -11.84 -9.73
C PHE A 105 1.05 -12.39 -9.00
N GLY A 106 2.19 -11.73 -9.16
CA GLY A 106 3.43 -12.08 -8.46
C GLY A 106 3.80 -11.08 -7.35
N ILE A 107 3.21 -9.90 -7.37
CA ILE A 107 3.46 -8.81 -6.43
C ILE A 107 2.14 -8.14 -6.09
N VAL A 108 1.98 -7.78 -4.83
CA VAL A 108 0.85 -6.99 -4.35
C VAL A 108 1.33 -5.79 -3.56
N ASN A 109 0.61 -4.68 -3.67
CA ASN A 109 0.78 -3.51 -2.83
C ASN A 109 -0.40 -3.45 -1.87
N THR A 110 -0.16 -3.91 -0.65
CA THR A 110 -1.22 -4.04 0.35
C THR A 110 -1.26 -2.85 1.30
N HIS A 111 -2.46 -2.47 1.71
CA HIS A 111 -2.72 -1.36 2.61
C HIS A 111 -3.96 -1.61 3.45
N ARG A 112 -4.14 -0.84 4.51
CA ARG A 112 -5.35 -0.87 5.34
C ARG A 112 -6.48 -0.11 4.66
N GLU A 113 -7.63 -0.75 4.45
CA GLU A 113 -8.81 -0.15 3.83
C GLU A 113 -9.72 0.55 4.86
N ASP A 114 -9.16 1.52 5.58
CA ASP A 114 -9.91 2.29 6.59
C ASP A 114 -9.46 3.74 6.66
N GLY A 115 -10.41 4.67 6.71
CA GLY A 115 -10.16 6.10 6.85
C GLY A 115 -9.95 6.86 5.54
N ILE A 116 -9.83 8.16 5.66
CA ILE A 116 -9.63 9.14 4.57
C ILE A 116 -8.16 9.22 4.19
N HIS A 117 -7.26 9.42 5.16
CA HIS A 117 -5.84 9.10 5.01
C HIS A 117 -5.61 7.73 5.63
N ARG A 118 -5.01 6.83 4.89
CA ARG A 118 -4.83 5.42 5.28
C ARG A 118 -3.38 5.05 5.61
N GLY A 119 -2.51 6.08 5.69
CA GLY A 119 -1.08 5.87 5.90
C GLY A 119 -0.38 5.24 4.69
N THR A 120 0.62 4.40 4.95
CA THR A 120 1.45 3.79 3.91
C THR A 120 1.15 2.31 3.70
N GLY A 121 1.19 1.89 2.43
CA GLY A 121 1.16 0.48 2.06
C GLY A 121 2.52 -0.19 2.07
N VAL A 122 2.54 -1.50 1.94
CA VAL A 122 3.72 -2.35 1.83
C VAL A 122 3.68 -3.13 0.52
N LEU A 123 4.78 -3.15 -0.22
CA LEU A 123 4.92 -3.90 -1.46
C LEU A 123 5.52 -5.28 -1.16
N VAL A 124 4.83 -6.33 -1.55
CA VAL A 124 5.15 -7.70 -1.18
C VAL A 124 5.22 -8.62 -2.39
N ALA A 125 6.23 -9.48 -2.44
CA ALA A 125 6.32 -10.57 -3.40
C ALA A 125 5.52 -11.79 -2.90
N LEU A 126 4.65 -12.31 -3.74
CA LEU A 126 3.81 -13.49 -3.46
C LEU A 126 4.58 -14.79 -3.72
N THR A 127 5.72 -15.00 -3.08
CA THR A 127 6.53 -16.22 -3.20
C THR A 127 6.45 -17.05 -1.93
N ASP A 128 6.42 -18.38 -2.09
CA ASP A 128 6.44 -19.35 -0.99
C ASP A 128 7.87 -19.78 -0.60
N GLU A 129 8.87 -19.48 -1.44
CA GLU A 129 10.27 -19.92 -1.25
C GLU A 129 11.09 -19.02 -0.30
N LYS A 130 10.50 -17.93 0.26
CA LYS A 130 11.25 -16.95 1.04
C LYS A 130 10.73 -16.80 2.47
N SER A 131 11.59 -16.31 3.36
CA SER A 131 11.15 -15.84 4.67
C SER A 131 10.23 -14.63 4.56
N GLU A 132 9.48 -14.33 5.61
CA GLU A 132 8.54 -13.20 5.60
C GLU A 132 9.23 -11.87 5.26
N ASN A 133 10.40 -11.62 5.87
CA ASN A 133 11.18 -10.41 5.60
C ASN A 133 11.70 -10.32 4.17
N ASP A 134 12.05 -11.45 3.55
CA ASP A 134 12.56 -11.50 2.18
C ASP A 134 11.47 -11.27 1.13
N ARG A 135 10.18 -11.40 1.51
CA ARG A 135 9.03 -11.10 0.66
C ARG A 135 8.74 -9.60 0.57
N ILE A 136 9.13 -8.83 1.58
CA ILE A 136 8.88 -7.38 1.63
C ILE A 136 9.85 -6.68 0.68
N LEU A 137 9.32 -6.13 -0.40
CA LEU A 137 10.10 -5.40 -1.40
C LEU A 137 10.28 -3.93 -1.02
N LEU A 138 9.23 -3.30 -0.48
CA LEU A 138 9.23 -1.93 0.04
C LEU A 138 8.34 -1.86 1.28
N SER A 139 8.90 -1.45 2.40
CA SER A 139 8.15 -1.28 3.66
C SER A 139 7.18 -0.09 3.64
N GLN A 140 7.46 0.91 2.82
CA GLN A 140 6.60 2.06 2.55
C GLN A 140 6.57 2.28 1.04
N SER A 141 5.54 1.81 0.39
CA SER A 141 5.45 1.77 -1.08
C SER A 141 4.71 2.97 -1.67
N ALA A 142 3.59 3.34 -1.07
CA ALA A 142 2.72 4.44 -1.48
C ALA A 142 1.94 4.95 -0.28
N ALA A 143 1.43 6.17 -0.36
CA ALA A 143 0.45 6.71 0.58
C ALA A 143 -0.97 6.52 0.01
N TYR A 144 -1.89 6.00 0.83
CA TYR A 144 -3.25 5.64 0.42
C TYR A 144 -4.28 6.60 0.96
N TYR A 145 -5.25 6.91 0.12
CA TYR A 145 -6.30 7.88 0.38
C TYR A 145 -7.66 7.39 -0.10
N SER A 146 -8.71 7.81 0.59
CA SER A 146 -10.09 7.60 0.16
C SER A 146 -10.97 8.78 0.54
N PHE A 147 -12.25 8.69 0.18
CA PHE A 147 -13.29 9.62 0.61
C PHE A 147 -14.23 9.01 1.66
N SER A 148 -13.87 7.81 2.15
CA SER A 148 -14.64 7.07 3.15
C SER A 148 -14.09 7.30 4.55
N LYS A 149 -15.01 7.46 5.51
CA LYS A 149 -14.65 7.63 6.92
C LYS A 149 -14.11 6.34 7.53
N SER A 150 -13.27 6.46 8.55
CA SER A 150 -12.85 5.30 9.34
C SER A 150 -14.04 4.66 10.06
N LYS A 151 -14.06 3.33 10.03
CA LYS A 151 -15.02 2.49 10.76
C LYS A 151 -14.80 2.55 12.28
N GLN A 152 -13.64 3.05 12.72
CA GLN A 152 -13.22 3.11 14.12
C GLN A 152 -13.62 4.42 14.83
N SER A 153 -14.17 5.40 14.12
CA SER A 153 -14.58 6.68 14.71
C SER A 153 -16.05 7.01 14.46
N ASN A 154 -16.68 7.62 15.48
CA ASN A 154 -18.02 8.18 15.40
C ASN A 154 -18.03 9.70 15.18
N GLN A 155 -16.91 10.30 14.77
CA GLN A 155 -16.89 11.70 14.35
C GLN A 155 -17.80 11.91 13.15
N SER A 156 -18.58 12.99 13.18
CA SER A 156 -19.57 13.25 12.14
C SER A 156 -18.98 13.87 10.89
N TYR A 157 -17.92 14.68 11.02
CA TYR A 157 -17.25 15.32 9.88
C TYR A 157 -16.12 14.44 9.35
N PRO A 158 -15.98 14.31 8.02
CA PRO A 158 -16.85 14.87 6.98
C PRO A 158 -18.15 14.07 6.79
N SER A 159 -19.20 14.75 6.28
CA SER A 159 -20.49 14.12 5.98
C SER A 159 -20.77 13.98 4.47
N SER A 160 -19.83 14.39 3.64
CA SER A 160 -19.94 14.35 2.17
C SER A 160 -18.57 14.19 1.52
N VAL A 161 -18.54 13.80 0.23
CA VAL A 161 -17.31 13.73 -0.57
C VAL A 161 -16.60 15.10 -0.63
N MET A 162 -17.36 16.18 -0.81
CA MET A 162 -16.79 17.55 -0.79
C MET A 162 -16.13 17.88 0.55
N GLY A 163 -16.76 17.45 1.65
CA GLY A 163 -16.17 17.59 2.99
C GLY A 163 -14.88 16.77 3.14
N ALA A 164 -14.84 15.55 2.59
CA ALA A 164 -13.63 14.74 2.60
C ALA A 164 -12.51 15.39 1.75
N MET A 165 -12.84 15.94 0.58
CA MET A 165 -11.88 16.71 -0.24
C MET A 165 -11.37 17.96 0.48
N ALA A 166 -12.25 18.66 1.20
CA ALA A 166 -11.85 19.82 2.01
C ALA A 166 -10.92 19.39 3.15
N LEU A 167 -11.20 18.26 3.81
CA LEU A 167 -10.36 17.69 4.86
C LEU A 167 -8.98 17.29 4.31
N HIS A 168 -8.89 16.64 3.16
CA HIS A 168 -7.60 16.37 2.52
C HIS A 168 -6.76 17.63 2.34
N ARG A 169 -7.36 18.71 1.82
CA ARG A 169 -6.66 19.98 1.65
C ARG A 169 -6.23 20.57 2.98
N GLN A 170 -7.11 20.52 3.99
CA GLN A 170 -6.83 21.01 5.32
C GLN A 170 -5.63 20.31 5.95
N VAL A 171 -5.57 18.96 5.89
CA VAL A 171 -4.42 18.18 6.41
C VAL A 171 -3.11 18.65 5.78
N TYR A 172 -3.07 18.87 4.47
CA TYR A 172 -1.85 19.36 3.80
C TYR A 172 -1.49 20.80 4.19
N HIS A 173 -2.46 21.67 4.42
CA HIS A 173 -2.23 23.01 4.93
C HIS A 173 -1.70 22.97 6.37
N ASP A 174 -2.32 22.17 7.22
CA ASP A 174 -1.91 21.99 8.61
C ASP A 174 -0.52 21.37 8.72
N ALA A 175 -0.20 20.37 7.89
CA ALA A 175 1.13 19.78 7.81
C ALA A 175 2.19 20.83 7.37
N ASN A 176 1.86 21.69 6.41
CA ASN A 176 2.75 22.79 6.03
C ASN A 176 2.99 23.78 7.16
N TRP A 177 1.93 24.16 7.89
CA TRP A 177 2.04 25.00 9.07
C TRP A 177 2.84 24.30 10.17
N TYR A 178 2.56 23.03 10.46
CA TYR A 178 3.27 22.23 11.44
C TYR A 178 4.79 22.22 11.19
N ARG A 179 5.19 22.10 9.94
CA ARG A 179 6.61 22.11 9.52
C ARG A 179 7.33 23.41 9.91
N THR A 180 6.64 24.52 10.13
CA THR A 180 7.28 25.78 10.55
C THR A 180 7.78 25.76 11.99
N GLY A 181 7.47 24.70 12.76
CA GLY A 181 7.90 24.53 14.15
C GLY A 181 7.09 25.36 15.15
N ASN A 182 5.98 25.96 14.73
CA ASN A 182 5.13 26.79 15.60
C ASN A 182 4.06 25.99 16.36
N SER A 183 3.96 24.69 16.13
CA SER A 183 3.01 23.85 16.85
C SER A 183 3.45 23.66 18.30
N PRO A 184 2.56 23.88 19.28
CA PRO A 184 2.86 23.67 20.69
C PRO A 184 2.87 22.18 21.08
N THR A 185 2.30 21.32 20.23
CA THR A 185 2.13 19.88 20.48
C THR A 185 2.65 19.08 19.31
N LYS A 186 3.10 17.85 19.60
CA LYS A 186 3.46 16.88 18.58
C LYS A 186 2.20 16.29 17.96
N ASP A 187 2.20 16.14 16.62
CA ASP A 187 1.15 15.51 15.84
C ASP A 187 1.77 14.50 14.88
N LEU A 188 1.56 13.21 15.16
CA LEU A 188 2.18 12.10 14.43
C LEU A 188 1.64 11.96 13.01
N ASP A 189 0.35 12.24 12.82
CA ASP A 189 -0.26 12.19 11.49
C ASP A 189 0.30 13.28 10.58
N LEU A 190 0.46 14.51 11.09
CA LEU A 190 1.05 15.60 10.32
C LEU A 190 2.53 15.34 10.00
N GLU A 191 3.30 14.79 10.95
CA GLU A 191 4.68 14.35 10.69
C GLU A 191 4.74 13.30 9.59
N ALA A 192 3.87 12.30 9.66
CA ALA A 192 3.79 11.23 8.67
C ALA A 192 3.42 11.77 7.28
N VAL A 193 2.41 12.65 7.19
CA VAL A 193 2.04 13.31 5.92
C VAL A 193 3.21 14.08 5.30
N LEU A 194 4.04 14.74 6.11
CA LEU A 194 5.23 15.42 5.64
C LEU A 194 6.27 14.44 5.10
N ASN A 195 6.52 13.34 5.82
CA ASN A 195 7.51 12.33 5.46
C ASN A 195 7.10 11.54 4.20
N GLN A 196 5.80 11.37 3.98
CA GLN A 196 5.23 10.65 2.84
C GLN A 196 5.13 11.49 1.55
N ARG A 197 5.60 12.74 1.52
CA ARG A 197 5.44 13.64 0.37
C ARG A 197 6.04 13.11 -0.93
N SER A 198 7.15 12.41 -0.84
CA SER A 198 7.86 11.82 -1.99
C SER A 198 7.25 10.50 -2.47
N LEU A 199 6.41 9.84 -1.67
CA LEU A 199 5.80 8.58 -2.04
C LEU A 199 4.72 8.79 -3.13
N PRO A 200 4.50 7.81 -4.00
CA PRO A 200 3.32 7.76 -4.86
C PRO A 200 2.03 7.89 -4.05
N LYS A 201 0.98 8.50 -4.63
CA LYS A 201 -0.33 8.66 -4.00
C LYS A 201 -1.34 7.81 -4.74
N ILE A 202 -2.05 6.95 -3.99
CA ILE A 202 -3.10 6.10 -4.52
C ILE A 202 -4.42 6.53 -3.87
N PHE A 203 -5.36 6.95 -4.70
CA PHE A 203 -6.70 7.35 -4.29
C PHE A 203 -7.71 6.29 -4.69
N GLU A 204 -8.51 5.85 -3.73
CA GLU A 204 -9.74 5.11 -4.03
C GLU A 204 -10.77 6.08 -4.60
N ALA A 205 -11.13 5.90 -5.86
CA ALA A 205 -12.14 6.69 -6.55
C ALA A 205 -13.17 5.75 -7.19
N ASN A 206 -14.40 5.78 -6.69
CA ASN A 206 -15.46 4.86 -7.11
C ASN A 206 -16.36 5.46 -8.19
N ASN A 207 -16.23 6.75 -8.50
CA ASN A 207 -17.00 7.48 -9.51
C ASN A 207 -16.11 8.44 -10.29
N PHE A 208 -16.60 8.89 -11.45
CA PHE A 208 -15.94 9.89 -12.30
C PHE A 208 -16.02 11.33 -11.77
N GLU A 209 -16.71 11.58 -10.67
CA GLU A 209 -16.93 12.92 -10.10
C GLU A 209 -15.80 13.39 -9.19
#